data_177a16390108f6055e1fe572cc6c8612
#
_entry.id   177a16390108f6055e1fe572cc6c8612
#
_cell.length_a   1.000
_cell.length_b   1.000
_cell.length_c   1.000
_cell.angle_alpha   90.00
_cell.angle_beta   90.00
_cell.angle_gamma   90.00
#
_symmetry.space_group_name_H-M   'P 1'
#
loop_
_entity.id
_entity.type
_entity.pdbx_description
1 polymer ?
#
loop_
_entity_poly.entity_id
_entity_poly.type
_entity_poly.pdbx_seq_one_letter_code
_entity_poly.pdbx_strand_id
1 'polypeptide(L)'
;MFIGSRFLIGFGVAIASLACPILITELAFPTHRAGVTSLYNSSWYLGSIIAGWSTYGTFRIPSTWAWRIPSVLQALAPVIQLVFIWFIPESPRWLVDRGRDEDAIHVIRKHHCGGNGDDPLIEFEYQEIKEALRLEKEAKT
;
A
#
# COMPACT_ATOMS: atom_id res chain seq x y z
N MET A 1 -10.00 28.13 4.78
CA MET A 1 -10.15 26.92 3.99
C MET A 1 -8.81 26.22 3.68
N PHE A 2 -7.75 26.90 3.28
CA PHE A 2 -6.45 26.29 2.93
C PHE A 2 -5.82 25.47 4.09
N ILE A 3 -5.80 26.01 5.30
CA ILE A 3 -5.23 25.32 6.49
C ILE A 3 -6.02 24.05 6.82
N GLY A 4 -7.36 24.11 6.77
CA GLY A 4 -8.19 22.93 7.03
C GLY A 4 -7.98 21.81 6.01
N SER A 5 -7.83 22.15 4.71
CA SER A 5 -7.52 21.14 3.69
C SER A 5 -6.16 20.49 3.90
N ARG A 6 -5.15 21.24 4.35
CA ARG A 6 -3.80 20.70 4.65
C ARG A 6 -3.83 19.77 5.87
N PHE A 7 -4.63 20.10 6.88
CA PHE A 7 -4.82 19.20 8.03
C PHE A 7 -5.44 17.86 7.61
N LEU A 8 -6.50 17.88 6.81
CA LEU A 8 -7.15 16.65 6.31
C LEU A 8 -6.21 15.81 5.45
N ILE A 9 -5.45 16.44 4.56
CA ILE A 9 -4.45 15.75 3.74
C ILE A 9 -3.37 15.11 4.62
N GLY A 10 -2.85 15.85 5.61
CA GLY A 10 -1.85 15.31 6.54
C GLY A 10 -2.35 14.10 7.31
N PHE A 11 -3.60 14.14 7.78
CA PHE A 11 -4.24 13.01 8.45
C PHE A 11 -4.36 11.78 7.53
N GLY A 12 -4.83 11.98 6.29
CA GLY A 12 -4.92 10.90 5.30
C GLY A 12 -3.56 10.29 4.95
N VAL A 13 -2.54 11.13 4.75
CA VAL A 13 -1.17 10.68 4.47
C VAL A 13 -0.59 9.90 5.65
N ALA A 14 -0.85 10.31 6.88
CA ALA A 14 -0.38 9.60 8.07
C ALA A 14 -0.96 8.18 8.14
N ILE A 15 -2.25 7.99 7.89
CA ILE A 15 -2.87 6.67 7.83
C ILE A 15 -2.30 5.84 6.69
N ALA A 16 -2.18 6.41 5.49
CA ALA A 16 -1.67 5.70 4.32
C ALA A 16 -0.20 5.27 4.50
N SER A 17 0.64 6.10 5.11
CA SER A 17 2.05 5.79 5.35
C SER A 17 2.27 4.64 6.33
N LEU A 18 1.30 4.35 7.19
CA LEU A 18 1.31 3.18 8.07
C LEU A 18 0.72 1.94 7.39
N ALA A 19 -0.40 2.09 6.70
CA ALA A 19 -1.12 0.96 6.10
C ALA A 19 -0.42 0.39 4.86
N CYS A 20 0.13 1.24 3.98
CA CYS A 20 0.72 0.80 2.72
C CYS A 20 1.93 -0.13 2.89
N PRO A 21 2.93 0.15 3.76
CA PRO A 21 4.06 -0.77 3.94
C PRO A 21 3.64 -2.12 4.50
N ILE A 22 2.67 -2.14 5.41
CA ILE A 22 2.13 -3.37 5.99
C ILE A 22 1.49 -4.23 4.89
N LEU A 23 0.57 -3.64 4.11
CA LEU A 23 -0.10 -4.34 3.02
C LEU A 23 0.90 -4.88 1.98
N ILE A 24 1.92 -4.09 1.63
CA ILE A 24 2.98 -4.50 0.71
C ILE A 24 3.73 -5.71 1.24
N THR A 25 4.09 -5.73 2.52
CA THR A 25 4.82 -6.86 3.12
C THR A 25 3.96 -8.11 3.27
N GLU A 26 2.65 -7.97 3.44
CA GLU A 26 1.71 -9.10 3.52
C GLU A 26 1.40 -9.74 2.15
N LEU A 27 1.34 -8.91 1.10
CA LEU A 27 1.08 -9.38 -0.28
C LEU A 27 2.34 -9.83 -1.01
N ALA A 28 3.52 -9.37 -0.60
CA ALA A 28 4.78 -9.72 -1.24
C ALA A 28 5.24 -11.12 -0.83
N PHE A 29 5.64 -11.91 -1.83
CA PHE A 29 6.27 -13.21 -1.60
C PHE A 29 7.47 -13.08 -0.64
N PRO A 30 7.67 -13.98 0.32
CA PRO A 30 8.68 -13.87 1.37
C PRO A 30 10.07 -13.49 0.88
N THR A 31 10.52 -14.11 -0.21
CA THR A 31 11.85 -13.86 -0.81
C THR A 31 12.02 -12.44 -1.38
N HIS A 32 10.91 -11.81 -1.81
CA HIS A 32 10.93 -10.51 -2.47
C HIS A 32 10.52 -9.35 -1.55
N ARG A 33 10.07 -9.62 -0.33
CA ARG A 33 9.61 -8.61 0.63
C ARG A 33 10.60 -7.45 0.81
N ALA A 34 11.88 -7.77 1.01
CA ALA A 34 12.92 -6.76 1.19
C ALA A 34 13.08 -5.87 -0.05
N GLY A 35 13.09 -6.46 -1.25
CA GLY A 35 13.21 -5.73 -2.51
C GLY A 35 12.02 -4.81 -2.77
N VAL A 36 10.79 -5.30 -2.57
CA VAL A 36 9.57 -4.51 -2.79
C VAL A 36 9.45 -3.38 -1.78
N THR A 37 9.78 -3.62 -0.51
CA THR A 37 9.80 -2.57 0.53
C THR A 37 10.87 -1.51 0.22
N SER A 38 12.04 -1.91 -0.25
CA SER A 38 13.09 -0.97 -0.67
C SER A 38 12.64 -0.12 -1.86
N LEU A 39 11.98 -0.72 -2.84
CA LEU A 39 11.41 -0.01 -3.99
C LEU A 39 10.34 1.00 -3.55
N TYR A 40 9.45 0.61 -2.63
CA TYR A 40 8.46 1.49 -2.05
C TYR A 40 9.12 2.71 -1.39
N ASN A 41 10.13 2.51 -0.54
CA ASN A 41 10.85 3.59 0.10
C ASN A 41 11.58 4.49 -0.91
N SER A 42 12.16 3.91 -1.96
CA SER A 42 12.83 4.67 -3.03
C SER A 42 11.86 5.51 -3.85
N SER A 43 10.60 5.08 -3.99
CA SER A 43 9.55 5.82 -4.69
C SER A 43 9.24 7.18 -4.05
N TRP A 44 9.52 7.32 -2.74
CA TRP A 44 9.42 8.60 -2.04
C TRP A 44 10.36 9.67 -2.65
N TYR A 45 11.58 9.29 -2.96
CA TYR A 45 12.56 10.22 -3.58
C TYR A 45 12.14 10.60 -4.99
N LEU A 46 11.59 9.66 -5.77
CA LEU A 46 11.04 9.96 -7.09
C LEU A 46 9.89 10.97 -7.00
N GLY A 47 8.97 10.80 -6.07
CA GLY A 47 7.90 11.75 -5.80
C GLY A 47 8.41 13.14 -5.40
N SER A 48 9.46 13.17 -4.57
CA SER A 48 10.11 14.42 -4.14
C SER A 48 10.75 15.16 -5.30
N ILE A 49 11.42 14.48 -6.23
CA ILE A 49 11.99 15.06 -7.43
C ILE A 49 10.90 15.68 -8.30
N ILE A 50 9.80 14.94 -8.57
CA ILE A 50 8.67 15.44 -9.37
C ILE A 50 8.05 16.68 -8.72
N ALA A 51 7.84 16.66 -7.40
CA ALA A 51 7.31 17.78 -6.66
C ALA A 51 8.23 19.02 -6.71
N GLY A 52 9.53 18.82 -6.53
CA GLY A 52 10.55 19.90 -6.60
C GLY A 52 10.60 20.56 -7.97
N TRP A 53 10.68 19.75 -9.04
CA TRP A 53 10.73 20.29 -10.41
C TRP A 53 9.43 20.97 -10.81
N SER A 54 8.27 20.42 -10.46
CA SER A 54 6.98 21.03 -10.77
C SER A 54 6.82 22.37 -10.05
N THR A 55 7.20 22.45 -8.77
CA THR A 55 7.14 23.69 -8.00
C THR A 55 8.11 24.72 -8.55
N TYR A 56 9.34 24.33 -8.89
CA TYR A 56 10.33 25.24 -9.50
C TYR A 56 9.86 25.80 -10.86
N GLY A 57 9.29 24.94 -11.70
CA GLY A 57 8.75 25.37 -13.00
C GLY A 57 7.58 26.34 -12.87
N THR A 58 6.66 26.06 -11.94
CA THR A 58 5.45 26.87 -11.74
C THR A 58 5.73 28.19 -11.01
N PHE A 59 6.78 28.27 -10.19
CA PHE A 59 7.16 29.50 -9.49
C PHE A 59 7.48 30.66 -10.43
N ARG A 60 7.88 30.39 -11.67
CA ARG A 60 8.19 31.38 -12.68
C ARG A 60 6.96 31.97 -13.38
N ILE A 61 5.78 31.45 -13.14
CA ILE A 61 4.53 31.89 -13.78
C ILE A 61 3.97 33.07 -12.97
N PRO A 62 3.90 34.30 -13.53
CA PRO A 62 3.36 35.47 -12.83
C PRO A 62 1.82 35.44 -12.80
N SER A 63 1.22 34.38 -12.24
CA SER A 63 -0.22 34.16 -12.21
C SER A 63 -0.62 33.31 -11.00
N THR A 64 -1.89 33.30 -10.65
CA THR A 64 -2.47 32.42 -9.63
C THR A 64 -2.30 30.92 -9.95
N TRP A 65 -1.92 30.56 -11.16
CA TRP A 65 -1.60 29.22 -11.58
C TRP A 65 -0.30 28.67 -10.96
N ALA A 66 0.58 29.55 -10.51
CA ALA A 66 1.82 29.16 -9.84
C ALA A 66 1.60 28.18 -8.66
N TRP A 67 0.56 28.39 -7.88
CA TRP A 67 0.22 27.51 -6.75
C TRP A 67 -0.87 26.48 -7.07
N ARG A 68 -1.71 26.74 -8.09
CA ARG A 68 -2.78 25.84 -8.48
C ARG A 68 -2.25 24.55 -9.12
N ILE A 69 -1.26 24.66 -9.99
CA ILE A 69 -0.66 23.50 -10.68
C ILE A 69 -0.07 22.50 -9.69
N PRO A 70 0.78 22.85 -8.73
CA PRO A 70 1.26 21.93 -7.72
C PRO A 70 0.13 21.31 -6.87
N SER A 71 -0.91 22.10 -6.58
CA SER A 71 -2.07 21.62 -5.81
C SER A 71 -2.89 20.58 -6.57
N VAL A 72 -3.10 20.77 -7.87
CA VAL A 72 -3.78 19.79 -8.73
C VAL A 72 -2.93 18.52 -8.88
N LEU A 73 -1.62 18.68 -9.07
CA LEU A 73 -0.70 17.55 -9.17
C LEU A 73 -0.69 16.72 -7.87
N GLN A 74 -0.75 17.39 -6.72
CA GLN A 74 -0.90 16.71 -5.43
C GLN A 74 -2.19 15.92 -5.30
N ALA A 75 -3.30 16.40 -5.89
CA ALA A 75 -4.58 15.70 -5.88
C ALA A 75 -4.62 14.51 -6.85
N LEU A 76 -3.81 14.53 -7.90
CA LEU A 76 -3.78 13.50 -8.93
C LEU A 76 -3.38 12.12 -8.35
N ALA A 77 -2.38 12.07 -7.50
CA ALA A 77 -1.90 10.81 -6.92
C ALA A 77 -2.97 10.08 -6.09
N PRO A 78 -3.69 10.74 -5.15
CA PRO A 78 -4.81 10.11 -4.44
C PRO A 78 -5.96 9.67 -5.35
N VAL A 79 -6.25 10.40 -6.43
CA VAL A 79 -7.29 10.01 -7.39
C VAL A 79 -6.89 8.73 -8.13
N ILE A 80 -5.65 8.64 -8.59
CA ILE A 80 -5.13 7.41 -9.20
C ILE A 80 -5.20 6.26 -8.20
N GLN A 81 -4.77 6.48 -6.97
CA GLN A 81 -4.83 5.47 -5.91
C GLN A 81 -6.26 5.00 -5.63
N LEU A 82 -7.23 5.91 -5.61
CA LEU A 82 -8.66 5.57 -5.41
C LEU A 82 -9.19 4.65 -6.51
N VAL A 83 -8.76 4.86 -7.75
CA VAL A 83 -9.15 4.00 -8.89
C VAL A 83 -8.49 2.62 -8.77
N PHE A 84 -7.21 2.57 -8.43
CA PHE A 84 -6.46 1.31 -8.40
C PHE A 84 -6.71 0.47 -7.16
N ILE A 85 -7.22 1.03 -6.06
CA ILE A 85 -7.48 0.29 -4.80
C ILE A 85 -8.48 -0.86 -5.01
N TRP A 86 -9.39 -0.72 -5.98
CA TRP A 86 -10.38 -1.75 -6.30
C TRP A 86 -9.77 -3.00 -6.97
N PHE A 87 -8.55 -2.90 -7.47
CA PHE A 87 -7.82 -4.01 -8.12
C PHE A 87 -6.86 -4.72 -7.16
N ILE A 88 -6.63 -4.16 -5.97
CA ILE A 88 -5.74 -4.76 -4.97
C ILE A 88 -6.52 -5.84 -4.20
N PRO A 89 -6.02 -7.08 -4.14
CA PRO A 89 -6.63 -8.13 -3.33
C PRO A 89 -6.52 -7.81 -1.84
N GLU A 90 -7.44 -8.35 -1.06
CA GLU A 90 -7.37 -8.28 0.39
C GLU A 90 -6.15 -9.06 0.92
N SER A 91 -5.64 -8.64 2.09
CA SER A 91 -4.54 -9.35 2.74
C SER A 91 -4.96 -10.78 3.11
N PRO A 92 -4.14 -11.81 2.79
CA PRO A 92 -4.40 -13.19 3.20
C PRO A 92 -4.55 -13.32 4.72
N ARG A 93 -3.74 -12.60 5.48
CA ARG A 93 -3.78 -12.59 6.94
C ARG A 93 -5.11 -12.05 7.49
N TRP A 94 -5.62 -10.97 6.90
CA TRP A 94 -6.91 -10.40 7.26
C TRP A 94 -8.06 -11.36 6.92
N LEU A 95 -7.99 -12.04 5.78
CA LEU A 95 -8.99 -13.03 5.36
C LEU A 95 -9.06 -14.20 6.35
N VAL A 96 -7.92 -14.73 6.77
CA VAL A 96 -7.84 -15.81 7.78
C VAL A 96 -8.40 -15.35 9.12
N ASP A 97 -8.08 -14.13 9.58
CA ASP A 97 -8.62 -13.61 10.85
C ASP A 97 -10.15 -13.46 10.84
N ARG A 98 -10.74 -13.25 9.65
CA ARG A 98 -12.19 -13.18 9.43
C ARG A 98 -12.83 -14.53 9.17
N GLY A 99 -12.09 -15.64 9.17
CA GLY A 99 -12.59 -16.99 8.90
C GLY A 99 -12.92 -17.25 7.42
N ARG A 100 -12.37 -16.44 6.50
CA ARG A 100 -12.52 -16.59 5.05
C ARG A 100 -11.33 -17.34 4.47
N ASP A 101 -11.14 -18.57 4.93
CA ASP A 101 -9.96 -19.37 4.65
C ASP A 101 -9.82 -19.73 3.16
N GLU A 102 -10.93 -20.00 2.46
CA GLU A 102 -10.93 -20.32 1.03
C GLU A 102 -10.44 -19.15 0.19
N ASP A 103 -10.86 -17.92 0.52
CA ASP A 103 -10.43 -16.71 -0.16
C ASP A 103 -8.96 -16.43 0.11
N ALA A 104 -8.48 -16.66 1.33
CA ALA A 104 -7.07 -16.50 1.68
C ALA A 104 -6.19 -17.46 0.86
N ILE A 105 -6.57 -18.72 0.78
CA ILE A 105 -5.86 -19.73 -0.03
C ILE A 105 -5.90 -19.35 -1.51
N HIS A 106 -7.01 -18.82 -2.02
CA HIS A 106 -7.10 -18.36 -3.40
C HIS A 106 -6.14 -17.20 -3.69
N VAL A 107 -6.01 -16.23 -2.78
CA VAL A 107 -5.08 -15.10 -2.92
C VAL A 107 -3.64 -15.59 -2.90
N ILE A 108 -3.26 -16.46 -1.96
CA ILE A 108 -1.92 -17.06 -1.87
C ILE A 108 -1.60 -17.83 -3.15
N ARG A 109 -2.49 -18.70 -3.61
CA ARG A 109 -2.33 -19.48 -4.85
C ARG A 109 -2.10 -18.61 -6.07
N LYS A 110 -2.88 -17.54 -6.21
CA LYS A 110 -2.82 -16.65 -7.37
C LYS A 110 -1.55 -15.81 -7.40
N HIS A 111 -1.08 -15.34 -6.25
CA HIS A 111 0.00 -14.35 -6.19
C HIS A 111 1.36 -14.97 -5.82
N HIS A 112 1.40 -16.11 -5.14
CA HIS A 112 2.64 -16.73 -4.70
C HIS A 112 3.05 -17.95 -5.57
N CYS A 113 2.10 -18.70 -6.08
CA CYS A 113 2.41 -19.92 -6.86
C CYS A 113 2.13 -19.81 -8.36
N GLY A 114 1.88 -18.60 -8.88
CA GLY A 114 1.66 -18.39 -10.33
C GLY A 114 0.45 -19.15 -10.89
N GLY A 115 -0.50 -19.57 -10.05
CA GLY A 115 -1.70 -20.30 -10.45
C GLY A 115 -1.53 -21.82 -10.58
N ASN A 116 -0.35 -22.39 -10.38
CA ASN A 116 -0.12 -23.84 -10.37
C ASN A 116 -0.67 -24.46 -9.08
N GLY A 117 -1.60 -25.40 -9.25
CA GLY A 117 -2.63 -25.73 -8.29
C GLY A 117 -2.23 -26.44 -7.03
N ASP A 118 -1.25 -27.23 -6.79
CA ASP A 118 -1.00 -28.00 -5.56
C ASP A 118 0.49 -27.87 -5.13
N ASP A 119 0.88 -26.64 -4.82
CA ASP A 119 2.20 -26.41 -4.25
C ASP A 119 2.14 -26.58 -2.73
N PRO A 120 2.93 -27.46 -2.11
CA PRO A 120 2.99 -27.61 -0.64
C PRO A 120 3.31 -26.29 0.08
N LEU A 121 3.83 -25.31 -0.63
CA LEU A 121 4.10 -23.97 -0.12
C LEU A 121 2.82 -23.23 0.31
N ILE A 122 1.70 -23.45 -0.39
CA ILE A 122 0.41 -22.79 -0.08
C ILE A 122 -0.07 -23.21 1.30
N GLU A 123 -0.06 -24.51 1.55
CA GLU A 123 -0.48 -25.07 2.84
C GLU A 123 0.46 -24.62 3.95
N PHE A 124 1.76 -24.59 3.69
CA PHE A 124 2.75 -24.11 4.66
C PHE A 124 2.55 -22.65 5.04
N GLU A 125 2.39 -21.74 4.06
CA GLU A 125 2.12 -20.31 4.32
C GLU A 125 0.79 -20.10 5.05
N TYR A 126 -0.24 -20.83 4.67
CA TYR A 126 -1.53 -20.76 5.35
C TYR A 126 -1.44 -21.15 6.81
N GLN A 127 -0.76 -22.25 7.12
CA GLN A 127 -0.56 -22.72 8.49
C GLN A 127 0.31 -21.75 9.31
N GLU A 128 1.35 -21.16 8.71
CA GLU A 128 2.16 -20.14 9.34
C GLU A 128 1.34 -18.91 9.73
N ILE A 129 0.48 -18.43 8.83
CA ILE A 129 -0.41 -17.28 9.11
C ILE A 129 -1.37 -17.61 10.25
N LYS A 130 -1.95 -18.81 10.25
CA LYS A 130 -2.89 -19.25 11.26
C LYS A 130 -2.26 -19.37 12.65
N GLU A 131 -1.05 -19.91 12.69
CA GLU A 131 -0.30 -20.05 13.95
C GLU A 131 0.14 -18.66 14.48
N ALA A 132 0.62 -17.78 13.62
CA ALA A 132 0.97 -16.41 13.99
C ALA A 132 -0.23 -15.65 14.58
N LEU A 133 -1.41 -15.76 13.95
CA LEU A 133 -2.64 -15.14 14.47
C LEU A 133 -3.10 -15.74 15.81
N ARG A 134 -2.92 -17.05 16.00
CA ARG A 134 -3.19 -17.70 17.27
C ARG A 134 -2.32 -17.16 18.39
N LEU A 135 -1.00 -17.11 18.15
CA LEU A 135 -0.04 -16.59 19.14
C LEU A 135 -0.32 -15.12 19.49
N GLU A 136 -0.70 -14.30 18.50
CA GLU A 136 -1.10 -12.91 18.77
C GLU A 136 -2.36 -12.81 19.63
N LYS A 137 -3.34 -13.68 19.42
CA LYS A 137 -4.56 -13.72 20.24
C LYS A 137 -4.27 -14.16 21.68
N GLU A 138 -3.38 -15.13 21.84
CA GLU A 138 -2.93 -15.60 23.17
C GLU A 138 -2.14 -14.52 23.91
N ALA A 139 -1.31 -13.75 23.19
CA ALA A 139 -0.52 -12.66 23.79
C ALA A 139 -1.35 -11.43 24.22
N LYS A 140 -2.56 -11.28 23.68
CA LYS A 140 -3.48 -10.17 24.01
C LYS A 140 -4.45 -10.49 25.17
N THR A 141 -4.50 -11.74 25.59
CA THR A 141 -5.34 -12.22 26.70
C THR A 141 -4.59 -12.26 28.00
#